data_ed050ae1a11b2b01d66f4cac5f9b1600
#
_entry.id   ed050ae1a11b2b01d66f4cac5f9b1600
#
_cell.length_a   1.000
_cell.length_b   1.000
_cell.length_c   1.000
_cell.angle_alpha   90.00
_cell.angle_beta   90.00
_cell.angle_gamma   90.00
#
_symmetry.space_group_name_H-M   'P 1'
#
loop_
_entity.id
_entity.type
_entity.pdbx_description
1 polymer ?
#
loop_
_entity_poly.entity_id
_entity_poly.type
_entity_poly.pdbx_seq_one_letter_code
_entity_poly.pdbx_strand_id
1 'polypeptide(L)'
;GLYGAIIVGPLGATYSDPVTGQDASADSGWRVDVHPLSGESYRRFALFFQDEDEVIGTHIMPYTEAVAWTLGINYRTAPLATRVGAEFSPYQVYDSRLHGDPKTPLLEAFAGDPVKIHVLAPYSEQAHVFTVEGHQWPLEPGLKGTDLLDSIQLGGLDTLTLVLDGGAGGRHALPGNYVY
;
A
#
# COMPACT_ATOMS: atom_id res chain seq x y z
N GLY A 1 16.88 0.90 -9.53
CA GLY A 1 17.00 -0.52 -9.92
C GLY A 1 15.67 -1.09 -10.41
N LEU A 2 15.72 -2.30 -11.00
CA LEU A 2 14.50 -3.04 -11.35
C LEU A 2 14.13 -3.94 -10.17
N TYR A 3 12.88 -3.92 -9.78
CA TYR A 3 12.36 -4.75 -8.71
C TYR A 3 10.93 -5.21 -9.04
N GLY A 4 10.50 -6.24 -8.36
CA GLY A 4 9.15 -6.79 -8.47
C GLY A 4 8.80 -7.52 -7.19
N ALA A 5 7.61 -8.08 -7.13
CA ALA A 5 7.17 -8.89 -6.01
C ALA A 5 6.64 -10.25 -6.49
N ILE A 6 6.77 -11.23 -5.61
CA ILE A 6 6.06 -12.49 -5.70
C ILE A 6 5.04 -12.49 -4.57
N ILE A 7 3.76 -12.45 -4.91
CA ILE A 7 2.68 -12.54 -3.94
C ILE A 7 2.07 -13.95 -4.07
N VAL A 8 2.21 -14.74 -3.03
CA VAL A 8 1.72 -16.12 -2.99
C VAL A 8 0.32 -16.13 -2.39
N GLY A 9 -0.67 -16.47 -3.20
CA GLY A 9 -2.05 -16.66 -2.76
C GLY A 9 -2.35 -18.09 -2.29
N PRO A 10 -3.53 -18.34 -1.72
CA PRO A 10 -3.97 -19.68 -1.35
C PRO A 10 -4.04 -20.61 -2.58
N LEU A 11 -3.64 -21.86 -2.39
CA LEU A 11 -3.71 -22.86 -3.45
C LEU A 11 -5.15 -23.04 -3.94
N GLY A 12 -5.33 -22.94 -5.27
CA GLY A 12 -6.63 -23.11 -5.90
C GLY A 12 -7.62 -21.95 -5.68
N ALA A 13 -7.16 -20.82 -5.13
CA ALA A 13 -8.00 -19.63 -5.03
C ALA A 13 -8.40 -19.09 -6.40
N THR A 14 -9.60 -18.54 -6.49
CA THR A 14 -10.04 -17.72 -7.62
C THR A 14 -9.95 -16.25 -7.26
N TYR A 15 -9.99 -15.39 -8.26
CA TYR A 15 -9.78 -13.95 -8.08
C TYR A 15 -10.84 -13.18 -8.86
N SER A 16 -11.26 -12.03 -8.32
CA SER A 16 -12.14 -11.11 -9.03
C SER A 16 -11.67 -9.66 -8.90
N ASP A 17 -12.00 -8.86 -9.89
CA ASP A 17 -11.79 -7.42 -9.83
C ASP A 17 -12.77 -6.80 -8.82
N PRO A 18 -12.30 -6.04 -7.82
CA PRO A 18 -13.15 -5.53 -6.75
C PRO A 18 -14.14 -4.44 -7.17
N VAL A 19 -13.99 -3.89 -8.37
CA VAL A 19 -14.87 -2.85 -8.91
C VAL A 19 -15.94 -3.43 -9.81
N THR A 20 -15.52 -4.32 -10.72
CA THR A 20 -16.42 -4.89 -11.74
C THR A 20 -17.01 -6.24 -11.35
N GLY A 21 -16.41 -6.93 -10.38
CA GLY A 21 -16.77 -8.29 -9.99
C GLY A 21 -16.43 -9.35 -11.03
N GLN A 22 -15.75 -8.98 -12.12
CA GLN A 22 -15.36 -9.92 -13.16
C GLN A 22 -14.17 -10.77 -12.71
N ASP A 23 -14.06 -11.95 -13.30
CA ASP A 23 -12.92 -12.83 -13.07
C ASP A 23 -11.61 -12.11 -13.35
N ALA A 24 -10.66 -12.29 -12.45
CA ALA A 24 -9.33 -11.71 -12.52
C ALA A 24 -8.29 -12.80 -12.35
N SER A 25 -7.03 -12.50 -12.66
CA SER A 25 -5.91 -13.38 -12.36
C SER A 25 -5.19 -12.93 -11.08
N ALA A 26 -4.35 -13.81 -10.53
CA ALA A 26 -3.59 -13.51 -9.31
C ALA A 26 -2.65 -12.30 -9.46
N ASP A 27 -2.30 -11.95 -10.69
CA ASP A 27 -1.43 -10.84 -11.07
C ASP A 27 -2.19 -9.59 -11.54
N SER A 28 -3.50 -9.52 -11.31
CA SER A 28 -4.38 -8.42 -11.71
C SER A 28 -4.13 -7.11 -10.95
N GLY A 29 -2.89 -6.65 -10.98
CA GLY A 29 -2.53 -5.35 -10.44
C GLY A 29 -2.43 -5.31 -8.90
N TRP A 30 -2.56 -4.11 -8.37
CA TRP A 30 -2.32 -3.81 -6.96
C TRP A 30 -3.52 -4.07 -6.04
N ARG A 31 -4.69 -4.36 -6.59
CA ARG A 31 -5.91 -4.70 -5.84
C ARG A 31 -6.66 -5.86 -6.49
N VAL A 32 -7.16 -6.78 -5.68
CA VAL A 32 -7.94 -7.93 -6.15
C VAL A 32 -8.71 -8.53 -4.96
N ASP A 33 -9.90 -9.04 -5.21
CA ASP A 33 -10.62 -9.90 -4.26
C ASP A 33 -10.16 -11.35 -4.45
N VAL A 34 -9.82 -11.99 -3.35
CA VAL A 34 -9.29 -13.36 -3.29
C VAL A 34 -10.34 -14.27 -2.70
N HIS A 35 -10.67 -15.34 -3.40
CA HIS A 35 -11.65 -16.34 -3.00
C HIS A 35 -10.95 -17.69 -2.82
N PRO A 36 -10.49 -18.02 -1.59
CA PRO A 36 -9.81 -19.28 -1.32
C PRO A 36 -10.80 -20.45 -1.40
N LEU A 37 -10.29 -21.67 -1.66
CA LEU A 37 -11.11 -22.90 -1.64
C LEU A 37 -11.74 -23.16 -0.27
N SER A 38 -11.11 -22.68 0.80
CA SER A 38 -11.60 -22.78 2.17
C SER A 38 -11.23 -21.53 2.93
N GLY A 39 -12.12 -21.10 3.82
CA GLY A 39 -11.96 -19.86 4.56
C GLY A 39 -12.70 -18.69 3.92
N GLU A 40 -12.54 -17.54 4.50
CA GLU A 40 -13.23 -16.31 4.12
C GLU A 40 -12.52 -15.63 2.94
N SER A 41 -13.31 -15.08 2.02
CA SER A 41 -12.79 -14.21 0.96
C SER A 41 -12.26 -12.91 1.55
N TYR A 42 -11.27 -12.34 0.93
CA TYR A 42 -10.67 -11.09 1.40
C TYR A 42 -10.21 -10.20 0.25
N ARG A 43 -10.22 -8.90 0.48
CA ARG A 43 -9.62 -7.93 -0.43
C ARG A 43 -8.14 -7.81 -0.16
N ARG A 44 -7.36 -7.92 -1.22
CA ARG A 44 -5.90 -7.79 -1.19
C ARG A 44 -5.48 -6.49 -1.86
N PHE A 45 -4.64 -5.74 -1.16
CA PHE A 45 -3.91 -4.61 -1.73
C PHE A 45 -2.41 -4.90 -1.72
N ALA A 46 -1.70 -4.39 -2.71
CA ALA A 46 -0.24 -4.43 -2.79
C ALA A 46 0.29 -3.02 -2.97
N LEU A 47 1.11 -2.57 -2.03
CA LEU A 47 1.70 -1.24 -2.00
C LEU A 47 3.21 -1.36 -2.07
N PHE A 48 3.79 -0.81 -3.11
CA PHE A 48 5.24 -0.70 -3.30
C PHE A 48 5.65 0.72 -2.99
N PHE A 49 6.41 0.91 -1.94
CA PHE A 49 6.97 2.20 -1.57
C PHE A 49 8.42 2.27 -2.02
N GLN A 50 8.79 3.37 -2.64
CA GLN A 50 10.18 3.71 -2.89
C GLN A 50 10.40 5.16 -2.51
N ASP A 51 11.50 5.42 -1.88
CA ASP A 51 12.02 6.76 -1.71
C ASP A 51 13.26 6.96 -2.57
N GLU A 52 13.76 8.13 -2.52
CA GLU A 52 14.88 8.55 -3.30
C GLU A 52 16.14 8.63 -2.48
N ASP A 53 17.22 8.36 -3.19
CA ASP A 53 18.59 8.49 -2.73
C ASP A 53 19.04 9.96 -2.80
N GLU A 54 19.48 10.52 -1.69
CA GLU A 54 20.03 11.88 -1.59
C GLU A 54 21.28 12.09 -2.48
N VAL A 55 21.93 10.99 -2.90
CA VAL A 55 23.12 11.07 -3.76
C VAL A 55 22.78 11.16 -5.26
N ILE A 56 21.50 11.08 -5.63
CA ILE A 56 21.05 11.29 -7.01
C ILE A 56 21.37 12.73 -7.44
N GLY A 57 21.99 12.87 -8.62
CA GLY A 57 22.47 14.16 -9.11
C GLY A 57 23.87 14.55 -8.63
N THR A 58 24.48 13.78 -7.73
CA THR A 58 25.85 13.98 -7.29
C THR A 58 26.84 13.22 -8.18
N HIS A 59 28.13 13.40 -7.91
CA HIS A 59 29.19 12.65 -8.61
C HIS A 59 29.17 11.14 -8.33
N ILE A 60 28.51 10.70 -7.27
CA ILE A 60 28.36 9.28 -6.93
C ILE A 60 27.28 8.64 -7.80
N MET A 61 26.19 9.36 -8.03
CA MET A 61 25.06 8.88 -8.83
C MET A 61 24.58 10.01 -9.77
N PRO A 62 25.23 10.18 -10.93
CA PRO A 62 25.05 11.34 -11.80
C PRO A 62 23.78 11.25 -12.66
N TYR A 63 22.66 10.91 -12.09
CA TYR A 63 21.36 11.03 -12.74
C TYR A 63 20.91 12.50 -12.74
N THR A 64 19.97 12.83 -13.61
CA THR A 64 19.47 14.20 -13.71
C THR A 64 18.74 14.62 -12.41
N GLU A 65 18.94 15.86 -11.97
CA GLU A 65 18.23 16.45 -10.84
C GLU A 65 16.69 16.37 -10.97
N ALA A 66 16.18 16.15 -12.18
CA ALA A 66 14.75 16.00 -12.42
C ALA A 66 14.12 14.79 -11.71
N VAL A 67 14.91 13.81 -11.27
CA VAL A 67 14.44 12.66 -10.49
C VAL A 67 14.75 12.78 -9.00
N ALA A 68 15.45 13.86 -8.62
CA ALA A 68 15.75 14.14 -7.23
C ALA A 68 14.45 14.36 -6.42
N TRP A 69 14.39 13.78 -5.22
CA TRP A 69 13.24 13.88 -4.29
C TRP A 69 11.95 13.27 -4.83
N THR A 70 12.06 12.23 -5.62
CA THR A 70 10.91 11.54 -6.19
C THR A 70 10.50 10.37 -5.31
N LEU A 71 9.43 10.52 -4.56
CA LEU A 71 8.79 9.43 -3.83
C LEU A 71 7.78 8.73 -4.74
N GLY A 72 7.66 7.42 -4.62
CA GLY A 72 6.76 6.66 -5.46
C GLY A 72 5.95 5.61 -4.72
N ILE A 73 4.71 5.45 -5.16
CA ILE A 73 3.86 4.34 -4.78
C ILE A 73 3.47 3.57 -6.04
N ASN A 74 3.62 2.25 -6.02
CA ASN A 74 3.25 1.36 -7.12
C ASN A 74 3.88 1.75 -8.46
N TYR A 75 5.20 2.05 -8.45
CA TYR A 75 5.99 2.47 -9.61
C TYR A 75 5.56 3.81 -10.22
N ARG A 76 4.73 4.55 -9.52
CA ARG A 76 4.22 5.84 -9.99
C ARG A 76 4.75 6.93 -9.11
N THR A 77 5.26 7.95 -9.74
CA THR A 77 5.78 9.11 -9.07
C THR A 77 4.98 10.33 -9.49
N ALA A 78 4.70 11.19 -8.54
CA ALA A 78 4.15 12.49 -8.81
C ALA A 78 4.99 13.51 -8.06
N PRO A 79 5.90 14.22 -8.74
CA PRO A 79 6.67 15.28 -8.11
C PRO A 79 5.77 16.22 -7.32
N LEU A 80 6.19 16.63 -6.15
CA LEU A 80 5.40 17.49 -5.26
C LEU A 80 4.88 18.74 -6.01
N ALA A 81 5.71 19.33 -6.84
CA ALA A 81 5.35 20.50 -7.65
C ALA A 81 4.14 20.27 -8.57
N THR A 82 3.85 19.03 -8.95
CA THR A 82 2.67 18.72 -9.78
C THR A 82 1.40 18.55 -8.98
N ARG A 83 1.51 18.43 -7.66
CA ARG A 83 0.38 18.31 -6.73
C ARG A 83 -0.01 19.63 -6.08
N VAL A 84 0.90 20.62 -6.14
CA VAL A 84 0.67 21.95 -5.60
C VAL A 84 0.27 22.90 -6.71
N GLY A 85 -0.91 23.50 -6.57
CA GLY A 85 -1.36 24.60 -7.44
C GLY A 85 -0.85 25.94 -6.94
N ALA A 86 -1.34 27.04 -7.55
CA ALA A 86 -1.00 28.40 -7.13
C ALA A 86 -1.35 28.70 -5.67
N GLU A 87 -2.36 28.00 -5.13
CA GLU A 87 -2.74 28.05 -3.72
C GLU A 87 -2.36 26.72 -3.07
N PHE A 88 -1.20 26.70 -2.43
CA PHE A 88 -0.68 25.53 -1.75
C PHE A 88 -1.43 25.27 -0.44
N SER A 89 -2.06 24.10 -0.35
CA SER A 89 -2.57 23.58 0.91
C SER A 89 -1.84 22.27 1.25
N PRO A 90 -1.05 22.22 2.33
CA PRO A 90 -0.34 21.00 2.71
C PRO A 90 -1.27 19.79 2.89
N TYR A 91 -2.48 20.02 3.34
CA TYR A 91 -3.48 18.95 3.56
C TYR A 91 -4.01 18.32 2.28
N GLN A 92 -3.95 19.03 1.15
CA GLN A 92 -4.46 18.55 -0.13
C GLN A 92 -3.42 17.77 -0.92
N VAL A 93 -2.14 17.92 -0.61
CA VAL A 93 -1.04 17.29 -1.36
C VAL A 93 -1.15 15.78 -1.38
N TYR A 94 -1.58 15.20 -0.27
CA TYR A 94 -1.70 13.76 -0.08
C TYR A 94 -3.15 13.25 -0.13
N ASP A 95 -4.09 14.09 -0.49
CA ASP A 95 -5.50 13.68 -0.58
C ASP A 95 -5.73 12.80 -1.81
N SER A 96 -6.01 11.51 -1.59
CA SER A 96 -6.26 10.54 -2.65
C SER A 96 -7.46 10.90 -3.52
N ARG A 97 -8.42 11.68 -3.03
CA ARG A 97 -9.58 12.14 -3.81
C ARG A 97 -9.18 13.16 -4.87
N LEU A 98 -8.12 13.93 -4.61
CA LEU A 98 -7.60 14.94 -5.56
C LEU A 98 -6.49 14.34 -6.45
N HIS A 99 -5.70 13.44 -5.89
CA HIS A 99 -4.51 12.88 -6.51
C HIS A 99 -4.56 11.36 -6.66
N GLY A 100 -5.77 10.78 -6.66
CA GLY A 100 -6.00 9.35 -6.69
C GLY A 100 -5.27 8.59 -7.79
N ASP A 101 -5.55 7.32 -7.93
CA ASP A 101 -4.90 6.45 -8.91
C ASP A 101 -4.80 7.12 -10.29
N PRO A 102 -3.61 7.19 -10.88
CA PRO A 102 -2.39 6.45 -10.52
C PRO A 102 -1.45 7.12 -9.53
N LYS A 103 -1.68 8.35 -9.13
CA LYS A 103 -0.71 9.15 -8.35
C LYS A 103 -0.67 8.77 -6.87
N THR A 104 -1.85 8.54 -6.27
CA THR A 104 -1.99 8.11 -4.89
C THR A 104 -3.12 7.08 -4.85
N PRO A 105 -2.83 5.79 -4.75
CA PRO A 105 -3.84 4.75 -4.78
C PRO A 105 -4.92 4.93 -3.71
N LEU A 106 -6.18 4.84 -4.10
CA LEU A 106 -7.30 4.84 -3.17
C LEU A 106 -7.65 3.38 -2.83
N LEU A 107 -7.44 2.99 -1.58
CA LEU A 107 -7.76 1.65 -1.10
C LEU A 107 -9.24 1.64 -0.70
N GLU A 108 -10.08 1.01 -1.51
CA GLU A 108 -11.53 0.97 -1.29
C GLU A 108 -11.97 -0.41 -0.80
N ALA A 109 -12.73 -0.44 0.29
CA ALA A 109 -13.37 -1.63 0.82
C ALA A 109 -14.65 -1.25 1.55
N PHE A 110 -15.58 -2.18 1.72
CA PHE A 110 -16.74 -1.97 2.56
C PHE A 110 -16.40 -2.22 4.03
N ALA A 111 -17.07 -1.51 4.92
CA ALA A 111 -16.87 -1.67 6.36
C ALA A 111 -17.10 -3.13 6.80
N GLY A 112 -16.12 -3.72 7.46
CA GLY A 112 -16.10 -5.11 7.86
C GLY A 112 -15.52 -6.09 6.83
N ASP A 113 -15.25 -5.67 5.60
CA ASP A 113 -14.61 -6.55 4.62
C ASP A 113 -13.23 -7.01 5.16
N PRO A 114 -12.93 -8.31 5.10
CA PRO A 114 -11.59 -8.79 5.41
C PRO A 114 -10.57 -8.20 4.44
N VAL A 115 -9.53 -7.57 4.96
CA VAL A 115 -8.50 -6.88 4.16
C VAL A 115 -7.12 -7.39 4.51
N LYS A 116 -6.31 -7.64 3.47
CA LYS A 116 -4.86 -7.86 3.58
C LYS A 116 -4.11 -6.83 2.75
N ILE A 117 -3.11 -6.22 3.36
CA ILE A 117 -2.25 -5.27 2.68
C ILE A 117 -0.83 -5.84 2.64
N HIS A 118 -0.31 -6.07 1.45
CA HIS A 118 1.12 -6.35 1.25
C HIS A 118 1.84 -5.03 1.08
N VAL A 119 2.73 -4.72 2.00
CA VAL A 119 3.56 -3.52 1.97
C VAL A 119 4.97 -3.95 1.63
N LEU A 120 5.51 -3.39 0.58
CA LEU A 120 6.83 -3.73 0.07
C LEU A 120 7.63 -2.45 -0.08
N ALA A 121 8.83 -2.42 0.48
CA ALA A 121 9.79 -1.33 0.35
C ALA A 121 11.01 -1.81 -0.45
N PRO A 122 10.90 -1.99 -1.78
CA PRO A 122 11.95 -2.59 -2.59
C PRO A 122 13.23 -1.76 -2.61
N TYR A 123 13.12 -0.48 -2.41
CA TYR A 123 14.24 0.44 -2.25
C TYR A 123 13.86 1.59 -1.33
N SER A 124 14.68 1.81 -0.31
CA SER A 124 14.58 2.94 0.60
C SER A 124 15.93 3.18 1.25
N GLU A 125 16.40 4.40 1.30
CA GLU A 125 17.59 4.78 2.06
C GLU A 125 17.27 5.12 3.50
N GLN A 126 16.03 5.50 3.75
CA GLN A 126 15.56 5.90 5.07
C GLN A 126 14.58 4.86 5.63
N ALA A 127 14.51 4.78 6.94
CA ALA A 127 13.47 4.03 7.60
C ALA A 127 12.16 4.82 7.54
N HIS A 128 11.09 4.14 7.17
CA HIS A 128 9.73 4.67 7.14
C HIS A 128 8.90 4.03 8.23
N VAL A 129 7.83 4.68 8.63
CA VAL A 129 6.79 4.07 9.48
C VAL A 129 5.53 3.98 8.65
N PHE A 130 5.03 2.75 8.51
CA PHE A 130 3.75 2.49 7.86
C PHE A 130 2.65 2.37 8.92
N THR A 131 1.54 3.02 8.67
CA THR A 131 0.34 3.00 9.52
C THR A 131 -0.90 3.03 8.63
N VAL A 132 -2.01 2.52 9.14
CA VAL A 132 -3.35 2.77 8.58
C VAL A 132 -4.18 3.31 9.73
N GLU A 133 -4.55 4.58 9.67
CA GLU A 133 -5.27 5.24 10.76
C GLU A 133 -6.50 4.44 11.19
N GLY A 134 -6.70 4.29 12.50
CA GLY A 134 -7.85 3.57 13.07
C GLY A 134 -7.86 2.06 12.86
N HIS A 135 -6.79 1.49 12.29
CA HIS A 135 -6.67 0.04 12.08
C HIS A 135 -5.50 -0.54 12.87
N GLN A 136 -5.63 -1.81 13.19
CA GLN A 136 -4.59 -2.61 13.82
C GLN A 136 -4.43 -3.93 13.07
N TRP A 137 -3.30 -4.58 13.26
CA TRP A 137 -3.01 -5.90 12.69
C TRP A 137 -2.14 -6.72 13.64
N PRO A 138 -2.26 -8.06 13.63
CA PRO A 138 -1.41 -8.92 14.45
C PRO A 138 0.06 -8.85 14.00
N LEU A 139 0.97 -8.80 14.95
CA LEU A 139 2.42 -8.88 14.68
C LEU A 139 2.76 -10.15 13.88
N GLU A 140 2.17 -11.28 14.29
CA GLU A 140 2.30 -12.55 13.58
C GLU A 140 0.93 -13.05 13.13
N PRO A 141 0.57 -12.84 11.85
CA PRO A 141 -0.70 -13.30 11.32
C PRO A 141 -0.89 -14.82 11.48
N GLY A 142 -2.03 -15.20 12.06
CA GLY A 142 -2.37 -16.62 12.32
C GLY A 142 -1.89 -17.16 13.67
N LEU A 143 -1.05 -16.43 14.41
CA LEU A 143 -0.66 -16.80 15.77
C LEU A 143 -1.69 -16.23 16.77
N LYS A 144 -2.37 -17.13 17.49
CA LYS A 144 -3.34 -16.71 18.51
C LYS A 144 -2.64 -16.05 19.70
N GLY A 145 -3.10 -14.85 20.07
CA GLY A 145 -2.59 -14.12 21.23
C GLY A 145 -1.32 -13.31 20.93
N THR A 146 -0.97 -13.13 19.66
CA THR A 146 0.06 -12.18 19.27
C THR A 146 -0.39 -10.74 19.54
N ASP A 147 0.57 -9.85 19.76
CA ASP A 147 0.29 -8.43 19.96
C ASP A 147 -0.32 -7.81 18.69
N LEU A 148 -1.17 -6.81 18.90
CA LEU A 148 -1.69 -5.96 17.83
C LEU A 148 -0.82 -4.72 17.68
N LEU A 149 -0.43 -4.44 16.45
CA LEU A 149 0.29 -3.25 16.04
C LEU A 149 -0.64 -2.30 15.31
N ASP A 150 -0.39 -1.00 15.43
CA ASP A 150 -1.02 0.08 14.66
C ASP A 150 -0.03 0.80 13.75
N SER A 151 1.24 0.52 13.94
CA SER A 151 2.34 1.07 13.17
C SER A 151 3.49 0.07 13.07
N ILE A 152 4.26 0.13 12.00
CA ILE A 152 5.43 -0.72 11.81
C ILE A 152 6.51 0.03 11.04
N GLN A 153 7.72 -0.05 11.54
CA GLN A 153 8.89 0.48 10.82
C GLN A 153 9.24 -0.46 9.66
N LEU A 154 9.58 0.11 8.52
CA LEU A 154 10.13 -0.61 7.36
C LEU A 154 11.29 0.16 6.75
N GLY A 155 12.22 -0.58 6.23
CA GLY A 155 13.38 -0.07 5.49
C GLY A 155 13.48 -0.71 4.11
N GLY A 156 14.54 -0.42 3.40
CA GLY A 156 14.77 -1.03 2.09
C GLY A 156 14.84 -2.55 2.18
N LEU A 157 14.16 -3.23 1.24
CA LEU A 157 13.98 -4.67 1.11
C LEU A 157 13.00 -5.30 2.12
N ASP A 158 12.36 -4.53 2.98
CA ASP A 158 11.32 -5.06 3.85
C ASP A 158 10.04 -5.39 3.08
N THR A 159 9.44 -6.51 3.48
CA THR A 159 8.16 -7.00 2.93
C THR A 159 7.27 -7.46 4.07
N LEU A 160 6.10 -6.87 4.17
CA LEU A 160 5.13 -7.11 5.23
C LEU A 160 3.79 -7.54 4.67
N THR A 161 3.09 -8.41 5.38
CA THR A 161 1.68 -8.73 5.12
C THR A 161 0.85 -8.36 6.34
N LEU A 162 0.04 -7.36 6.19
CA LEU A 162 -0.85 -6.87 7.23
C LEU A 162 -2.24 -7.48 7.03
N VAL A 163 -2.75 -8.15 8.05
CA VAL A 163 -4.14 -8.66 8.10
C VAL A 163 -4.90 -7.76 9.04
N LEU A 164 -5.76 -6.89 8.53
CA LEU A 164 -6.45 -5.91 9.36
C LEU A 164 -7.38 -6.59 10.37
N ASP A 165 -7.18 -6.31 11.66
CA ASP A 165 -8.03 -6.81 12.74
C ASP A 165 -9.41 -6.15 12.65
N GLY A 166 -10.45 -6.97 12.52
CA GLY A 166 -11.81 -6.49 12.26
C GLY A 166 -12.07 -6.01 10.84
N GLY A 167 -11.10 -6.14 9.93
CA GLY A 167 -11.26 -5.77 8.52
C GLY A 167 -11.26 -4.24 8.28
N ALA A 168 -11.82 -3.84 7.15
CA ALA A 168 -11.96 -2.43 6.78
C ALA A 168 -12.87 -1.69 7.78
N GLY A 169 -12.45 -0.49 8.20
CA GLY A 169 -13.14 0.25 9.26
C GLY A 169 -12.76 -0.18 10.67
N GLY A 170 -11.74 -1.05 10.78
CA GLY A 170 -11.19 -1.52 12.04
C GLY A 170 -12.17 -2.38 12.86
N ARG A 171 -11.85 -2.60 14.12
CA ARG A 171 -12.61 -3.46 15.05
C ARG A 171 -14.11 -3.15 15.15
N HIS A 172 -14.50 -1.91 14.87
CA HIS A 172 -15.88 -1.46 14.95
C HIS A 172 -16.57 -1.35 13.59
N ALA A 173 -15.89 -1.74 12.50
CA ALA A 173 -16.37 -1.68 11.12
C ALA A 173 -17.02 -0.31 10.80
N LEU A 174 -16.32 0.78 11.14
CA LEU A 174 -16.84 2.14 10.95
C LEU A 174 -16.57 2.61 9.52
N PRO A 175 -17.60 3.03 8.78
CA PRO A 175 -17.39 3.70 7.50
C PRO A 175 -16.65 5.03 7.70
N GLY A 176 -15.66 5.33 6.84
CA GLY A 176 -14.89 6.57 6.96
C GLY A 176 -13.78 6.65 5.94
N ASN A 177 -13.02 7.74 6.02
CA ASN A 177 -11.77 7.91 5.28
C ASN A 177 -10.61 7.75 6.26
N TYR A 178 -9.71 6.88 5.93
CA TYR A 178 -8.55 6.54 6.75
C TYR A 178 -7.28 6.85 5.97
N VAL A 179 -6.33 7.48 6.63
CA VAL A 179 -5.02 7.81 6.03
C VAL A 179 -4.09 6.60 6.19
N TYR A 180 -3.31 6.29 5.16
CA TYR A 180 -2.22 5.33 5.24
C TYR A 180 -0.89 5.98 4.87
#